data_3ef63dec0f3e7e7024bab8a42f28212b
#
_entry.id   3ef63dec0f3e7e7024bab8a42f28212b
#
_cell.length_a   1.000
_cell.length_b   1.000
_cell.length_c   1.000
_cell.angle_alpha   90.00
_cell.angle_beta   90.00
_cell.angle_gamma   90.00
#
_symmetry.space_group_name_H-M   'P 1'
#
loop_
_entity.id
_entity.type
_entity.pdbx_description
1 polymer ?
#
loop_
_entity_poly.entity_id
_entity_poly.type
_entity_poly.pdbx_seq_one_letter_code
_entity_poly.pdbx_strand_id
1 'polypeptide(L)'
;AVLTEDSVSHLHQPERPLIVMDQWMYHSRLYAAANFVKTRDDLDLIQLNSFGCGLDAVTTDQVNDILTRSGKIYTCLKIDEVNNLGAARIRIRSLIAAIRVREKKQTKRTIMPANYERVIFTKEMRENYTILCPQMSPIHFELLEPAFNASGYNLVVPDVPARECVDVGLKFVNNDACYPSLIVVGQLMAAVKSGKYD
;
A
#
# COMPACT_ATOMS: atom_id res chain seq x y z
N ALA A 1 -2.47 17.71 -22.40
CA ALA A 1 -3.03 18.50 -21.30
C ALA A 1 -2.73 17.78 -19.98
N VAL A 2 -2.69 18.51 -18.87
CA VAL A 2 -2.56 17.97 -17.53
C VAL A 2 -3.85 18.30 -16.78
N LEU A 3 -4.42 17.29 -16.12
CA LEU A 3 -5.60 17.41 -15.26
C LEU A 3 -5.17 17.09 -13.83
N THR A 4 -5.78 17.74 -12.87
CA THR A 4 -5.65 17.37 -11.47
C THR A 4 -6.68 16.28 -11.10
N GLU A 5 -6.44 15.56 -10.04
CA GLU A 5 -7.32 14.51 -9.53
C GLU A 5 -8.73 15.04 -9.25
N ASP A 6 -8.87 16.29 -8.80
CA ASP A 6 -10.16 16.97 -8.56
C ASP A 6 -11.09 16.97 -9.79
N SER A 7 -10.50 17.02 -10.97
CA SER A 7 -11.26 17.08 -12.24
C SER A 7 -11.95 15.76 -12.56
N VAL A 8 -11.53 14.64 -11.97
CA VAL A 8 -11.97 13.30 -12.39
C VAL A 8 -12.42 12.40 -11.25
N SER A 9 -12.01 12.65 -10.01
CA SER A 9 -12.30 11.77 -8.87
C SER A 9 -13.79 11.63 -8.54
N HIS A 10 -14.59 12.65 -8.87
CA HIS A 10 -16.04 12.61 -8.68
C HIS A 10 -16.81 11.83 -9.75
N LEU A 11 -16.14 11.45 -10.84
CA LEU A 11 -16.74 10.74 -11.97
C LEU A 11 -16.79 9.22 -11.78
N HIS A 12 -16.14 8.72 -10.75
CA HIS A 12 -16.12 7.29 -10.43
C HIS A 12 -16.07 7.06 -8.92
N GLN A 13 -16.28 5.82 -8.51
CA GLN A 13 -16.13 5.39 -7.12
C GLN A 13 -14.96 4.41 -6.99
N PRO A 14 -14.32 4.31 -5.81
CA PRO A 14 -13.35 3.26 -5.55
C PRO A 14 -14.00 1.88 -5.69
N GLU A 15 -13.46 1.05 -6.58
CA GLU A 15 -13.94 -0.33 -6.71
C GLU A 15 -13.45 -1.20 -5.57
N ARG A 16 -14.33 -2.03 -5.05
CA ARG A 16 -14.05 -2.97 -3.96
C ARG A 16 -13.89 -4.41 -4.50
N PRO A 17 -13.12 -5.29 -3.86
CA PRO A 17 -12.33 -5.06 -2.64
C PRO A 17 -11.04 -4.24 -2.88
N LEU A 18 -10.55 -3.60 -1.83
CA LEU A 18 -9.28 -2.86 -1.84
C LEU A 18 -8.21 -3.66 -1.08
N ILE A 19 -6.95 -3.63 -1.54
CA ILE A 19 -5.79 -4.14 -0.78
C ILE A 19 -5.51 -3.21 0.38
N VAL A 20 -5.47 -1.90 0.09
CA VAL A 20 -5.23 -0.85 1.08
C VAL A 20 -6.51 -0.06 1.29
N MET A 21 -7.03 -0.07 2.52
CA MET A 21 -8.27 0.61 2.86
C MET A 21 -8.16 2.13 2.68
N ASP A 22 -9.21 2.72 2.13
CA ASP A 22 -9.37 4.15 1.93
C ASP A 22 -9.95 4.82 3.19
N GLN A 23 -9.18 4.88 4.27
CA GLN A 23 -9.61 5.44 5.55
C GLN A 23 -9.80 6.96 5.49
N TRP A 24 -9.13 7.65 4.58
CA TRP A 24 -9.18 9.08 4.42
C TRP A 24 -9.74 9.47 3.05
N MET A 25 -10.41 10.60 3.00
CA MET A 25 -11.05 11.12 1.80
C MET A 25 -10.06 11.25 0.61
N TYR A 26 -8.83 11.68 0.86
CA TYR A 26 -7.83 11.82 -0.21
C TYR A 26 -7.48 10.48 -0.87
N HIS A 27 -7.38 9.40 -0.10
CA HIS A 27 -7.11 8.07 -0.65
C HIS A 27 -8.29 7.55 -1.45
N SER A 28 -9.51 7.77 -0.94
CA SER A 28 -10.74 7.43 -1.67
C SER A 28 -10.82 8.15 -3.01
N ARG A 29 -10.50 9.43 -3.04
CA ARG A 29 -10.47 10.25 -4.26
C ARG A 29 -9.38 9.78 -5.23
N LEU A 30 -8.19 9.46 -4.73
CA LEU A 30 -7.10 8.93 -5.53
C LEU A 30 -7.47 7.60 -6.19
N TYR A 31 -8.09 6.69 -5.44
CA TYR A 31 -8.56 5.42 -5.99
C TYR A 31 -9.71 5.60 -6.98
N ALA A 32 -10.62 6.53 -6.72
CA ALA A 32 -11.68 6.88 -7.65
C ALA A 32 -11.12 7.43 -8.98
N ALA A 33 -10.13 8.32 -8.91
CA ALA A 33 -9.43 8.83 -10.08
C ALA A 33 -8.71 7.71 -10.85
N ALA A 34 -8.02 6.81 -10.16
CA ALA A 34 -7.36 5.66 -10.79
C ALA A 34 -8.38 4.73 -11.47
N ASN A 35 -9.52 4.47 -10.83
CA ASN A 35 -10.60 3.68 -11.41
C ASN A 35 -11.26 4.38 -12.61
N PHE A 36 -11.37 5.69 -12.61
CA PHE A 36 -11.83 6.43 -13.79
C PHE A 36 -10.82 6.33 -14.93
N VAL A 37 -9.54 6.61 -14.66
CA VAL A 37 -8.48 6.58 -15.68
C VAL A 37 -8.33 5.20 -16.32
N LYS A 38 -8.54 4.11 -15.57
CA LYS A 38 -8.46 2.76 -16.14
C LYS A 38 -9.50 2.51 -17.25
N THR A 39 -10.65 3.20 -17.22
CA THR A 39 -11.70 3.06 -18.23
C THR A 39 -11.46 3.89 -19.48
N ARG A 40 -10.48 4.80 -19.46
CA ARG A 40 -10.22 5.76 -20.52
C ARG A 40 -8.93 5.43 -21.27
N ASP A 41 -8.95 5.46 -22.60
CA ASP A 41 -7.74 5.24 -23.40
C ASP A 41 -6.91 6.51 -23.58
N ASP A 42 -7.55 7.67 -23.49
CA ASP A 42 -6.96 8.99 -23.67
C ASP A 42 -6.35 9.60 -22.38
N LEU A 43 -6.41 8.90 -21.25
CA LEU A 43 -5.86 9.33 -19.97
C LEU A 43 -4.84 8.35 -19.42
N ASP A 44 -3.79 8.86 -18.84
CA ASP A 44 -2.84 8.13 -18.01
C ASP A 44 -2.65 8.87 -16.69
N LEU A 45 -2.34 8.15 -15.61
CA LEU A 45 -2.22 8.70 -14.26
C LEU A 45 -0.76 8.74 -13.83
N ILE A 46 -0.36 9.89 -13.28
CA ILE A 46 0.89 10.05 -12.56
C ILE A 46 0.55 10.34 -11.09
N GLN A 47 0.97 9.46 -10.21
CA GLN A 47 0.82 9.67 -8.78
C GLN A 47 2.00 10.47 -8.24
N LEU A 48 1.72 11.53 -7.48
CA LEU A 48 2.72 12.23 -6.68
C LEU A 48 2.76 11.56 -5.31
N ASN A 49 3.96 11.25 -4.83
CA ASN A 49 4.19 10.63 -3.52
C ASN A 49 5.26 11.41 -2.77
N SER A 50 4.97 11.74 -1.52
CA SER A 50 5.91 12.40 -0.62
C SER A 50 6.68 11.38 0.19
N PHE A 51 7.95 11.14 -0.11
CA PHE A 51 8.92 10.30 0.62
C PHE A 51 8.56 8.82 0.82
N GLY A 52 7.37 8.36 0.43
CA GLY A 52 6.88 7.04 0.84
C GLY A 52 6.58 6.98 2.35
N CYS A 53 6.08 8.08 2.92
CA CYS A 53 5.77 8.22 4.34
C CYS A 53 4.28 8.06 4.61
N GLY A 54 3.95 7.51 5.77
CA GLY A 54 2.56 7.35 6.20
C GLY A 54 1.75 6.49 5.24
N LEU A 55 0.48 6.86 5.02
CA LEU A 55 -0.41 6.12 4.12
C LEU A 55 0.01 6.20 2.65
N ASP A 56 0.74 7.23 2.24
CA ASP A 56 1.26 7.33 0.88
C ASP A 56 2.21 6.19 0.51
N ALA A 57 2.89 5.61 1.51
CA ALA A 57 3.75 4.45 1.30
C ALA A 57 3.00 3.23 0.75
N VAL A 58 1.75 3.06 1.15
CA VAL A 58 0.93 1.87 0.82
C VAL A 58 -0.16 2.15 -0.21
N THR A 59 -0.61 3.41 -0.36
CA THR A 59 -1.58 3.78 -1.40
C THR A 59 -1.02 3.61 -2.80
N THR A 60 0.30 3.72 -2.97
CA THR A 60 0.99 3.44 -4.23
C THR A 60 0.74 2.01 -4.71
N ASP A 61 0.69 1.03 -3.81
CA ASP A 61 0.43 -0.37 -4.16
C ASP A 61 -0.99 -0.56 -4.67
N GLN A 62 -1.98 0.08 -4.03
CA GLN A 62 -3.37 0.01 -4.50
C GLN A 62 -3.55 0.67 -5.87
N VAL A 63 -2.97 1.84 -6.09
CA VAL A 63 -3.07 2.54 -7.39
C VAL A 63 -2.33 1.77 -8.49
N ASN A 64 -1.14 1.25 -8.17
CA ASN A 64 -0.39 0.40 -9.08
C ASN A 64 -1.21 -0.83 -9.50
N ASP A 65 -1.84 -1.50 -8.56
CA ASP A 65 -2.69 -2.66 -8.83
C ASP A 65 -3.89 -2.30 -9.72
N ILE A 66 -4.63 -1.22 -9.43
CA ILE A 66 -5.76 -0.75 -10.24
C ILE A 66 -5.32 -0.50 -11.70
N LEU A 67 -4.19 0.18 -11.88
CA LEU A 67 -3.72 0.57 -13.20
C LEU A 67 -3.11 -0.61 -13.98
N THR A 68 -2.27 -1.40 -13.36
CA THR A 68 -1.58 -2.51 -14.04
C THR A 68 -2.53 -3.63 -14.44
N ARG A 69 -3.52 -3.96 -13.61
CA ARG A 69 -4.57 -4.92 -13.97
C ARG A 69 -5.42 -4.47 -15.15
N SER A 70 -5.49 -3.18 -15.41
CA SER A 70 -6.18 -2.62 -16.57
C SER A 70 -5.27 -2.38 -17.78
N GLY A 71 -4.03 -2.84 -17.73
CA GLY A 71 -3.04 -2.64 -18.80
C GLY A 71 -2.56 -1.20 -18.93
N LYS A 72 -2.76 -0.38 -17.90
CA LYS A 72 -2.21 0.98 -17.80
C LYS A 72 -0.78 0.94 -17.25
N ILE A 73 -0.04 1.98 -17.53
CA ILE A 73 1.31 2.16 -17.00
C ILE A 73 1.21 2.93 -15.69
N TYR A 74 1.64 2.32 -14.60
CA TYR A 74 1.76 3.03 -13.34
C TYR A 74 3.01 3.90 -13.32
N THR A 75 2.86 5.16 -12.98
CA THR A 75 3.96 6.10 -12.84
C THR A 75 3.82 6.87 -11.53
N CYS A 76 4.81 6.72 -10.66
CA CYS A 76 4.91 7.45 -9.41
C CYS A 76 6.10 8.43 -9.48
N LEU A 77 5.86 9.69 -9.12
CA LEU A 77 6.88 10.70 -8.93
C LEU A 77 7.07 10.94 -7.43
N LYS A 78 8.26 10.63 -6.93
CA LYS A 78 8.62 10.98 -5.56
C LYS A 78 9.00 12.45 -5.50
N ILE A 79 8.29 13.19 -4.67
CA ILE A 79 8.52 14.60 -4.41
C ILE A 79 9.16 14.70 -3.03
N ASP A 80 10.33 15.27 -2.96
CA ASP A 80 11.07 15.54 -1.73
C ASP A 80 11.43 17.03 -1.60
N GLU A 81 12.09 17.39 -0.52
CA GLU A 81 12.54 18.76 -0.28
C GLU A 81 13.67 19.18 -1.23
N VAL A 82 14.31 18.24 -1.88
CA VAL A 82 15.39 18.48 -2.82
C VAL A 82 14.80 18.83 -4.19
N ASN A 83 14.95 20.07 -4.61
CA ASN A 83 14.43 20.59 -5.88
C ASN A 83 15.13 20.00 -7.13
N ASN A 84 15.53 18.74 -7.10
CA ASN A 84 16.13 18.09 -8.25
C ASN A 84 15.05 17.41 -9.13
N LEU A 85 14.59 18.14 -10.14
CA LEU A 85 13.59 17.65 -11.08
C LEU A 85 14.15 16.66 -12.12
N GLY A 86 15.43 16.30 -12.07
CA GLY A 86 16.06 15.38 -13.03
C GLY A 86 15.37 14.03 -13.11
N ALA A 87 15.19 13.39 -11.96
CA ALA A 87 14.51 12.09 -11.85
C ALA A 87 13.05 12.15 -12.33
N ALA A 88 12.32 13.20 -11.95
CA ALA A 88 10.94 13.41 -12.39
C ALA A 88 10.84 13.57 -13.91
N ARG A 89 11.74 14.36 -14.51
CA ARG A 89 11.82 14.53 -15.96
C ARG A 89 12.10 13.23 -16.70
N ILE A 90 13.01 12.40 -16.18
CA ILE A 90 13.32 11.09 -16.78
C ILE A 90 12.08 10.19 -16.71
N ARG A 91 11.42 10.10 -15.57
CA ARG A 91 10.20 9.27 -15.41
C ARG A 91 9.06 9.73 -16.33
N ILE A 92 8.82 11.03 -16.46
CA ILE A 92 7.81 11.57 -17.38
C ILE A 92 8.17 11.26 -18.84
N ARG A 93 9.43 11.41 -19.23
CA ARG A 93 9.88 11.06 -20.59
C ARG A 93 9.71 9.56 -20.88
N SER A 94 10.03 8.71 -19.91
CA SER A 94 9.84 7.27 -20.03
C SER A 94 8.36 6.89 -20.17
N LEU A 95 7.48 7.54 -19.39
CA LEU A 95 6.04 7.35 -19.55
C LEU A 95 5.56 7.76 -20.94
N ILE A 96 5.95 8.93 -21.43
CA ILE A 96 5.57 9.40 -22.78
C ILE A 96 6.07 8.44 -23.86
N ALA A 97 7.29 7.93 -23.73
CA ALA A 97 7.84 6.94 -24.67
C ALA A 97 7.04 5.63 -24.63
N ALA A 98 6.69 5.14 -23.45
CA ALA A 98 5.92 3.92 -23.27
C ALA A 98 4.48 4.07 -23.81
N ILE A 99 3.84 5.23 -23.62
CA ILE A 99 2.53 5.54 -24.20
C ILE A 99 2.60 5.46 -25.73
N ARG A 100 3.59 6.10 -26.34
CA ARG A 100 3.80 6.07 -27.81
C ARG A 100 3.99 4.64 -28.35
N VAL A 101 4.70 3.79 -27.62
CA VAL A 101 4.87 2.37 -27.99
C VAL A 101 3.56 1.61 -27.87
N ARG A 102 2.77 1.86 -26.82
CA ARG A 102 1.45 1.26 -26.63
C ARG A 102 0.49 1.65 -27.75
N GLU A 103 0.43 2.94 -28.12
CA GLU A 103 -0.39 3.44 -29.21
C GLU A 103 -0.02 2.80 -30.56
N LYS A 104 1.26 2.67 -30.86
CA LYS A 104 1.74 2.01 -32.09
C LYS A 104 1.36 0.53 -32.15
N LYS A 105 1.36 -0.18 -31.03
CA LYS A 105 1.05 -1.62 -30.98
C LYS A 105 -0.44 -1.92 -31.07
N GLN A 106 -1.32 -0.94 -30.93
CA GLN A 106 -2.80 -1.08 -30.92
C GLN A 106 -3.29 -2.24 -30.03
N THR A 107 -2.57 -2.55 -28.97
CA THR A 107 -2.87 -3.71 -28.10
C THR A 107 -4.17 -3.42 -27.34
N LYS A 108 -5.19 -4.24 -27.56
CA LYS A 108 -6.41 -4.19 -26.75
C LYS A 108 -6.05 -4.48 -25.30
N ARG A 109 -6.43 -3.58 -24.41
CA ARG A 109 -6.23 -3.77 -22.98
C ARG A 109 -7.27 -4.75 -22.44
N THR A 110 -6.82 -5.70 -21.64
CA THR A 110 -7.71 -6.59 -20.89
C THR A 110 -7.76 -6.10 -19.46
N ILE A 111 -8.95 -5.77 -18.97
CA ILE A 111 -9.16 -5.39 -17.57
C ILE A 111 -9.39 -6.67 -16.78
N MET A 112 -8.47 -6.97 -15.87
CA MET A 112 -8.63 -8.09 -14.96
C MET A 112 -9.39 -7.65 -13.70
N PRO A 113 -10.37 -8.43 -13.23
CA PRO A 113 -11.10 -8.09 -12.01
C PRO A 113 -10.19 -8.17 -10.78
N ALA A 114 -10.54 -7.41 -9.74
CA ALA A 114 -9.94 -7.55 -8.43
C ALA A 114 -10.36 -8.90 -7.84
N ASN A 115 -9.40 -9.76 -7.59
CA ASN A 115 -9.64 -11.02 -6.89
C ASN A 115 -8.72 -11.10 -5.67
N TYR A 116 -9.15 -10.47 -4.56
CA TYR A 116 -8.46 -10.57 -3.29
C TYR A 116 -9.25 -11.50 -2.38
N GLU A 117 -8.70 -12.67 -2.13
CA GLU A 117 -9.20 -13.55 -1.09
C GLU A 117 -8.88 -12.93 0.27
N ARG A 118 -9.89 -12.34 0.90
CA ARG A 118 -9.79 -11.87 2.27
C ARG A 118 -10.17 -12.99 3.22
N VAL A 119 -9.25 -13.36 4.09
CA VAL A 119 -9.58 -14.18 5.25
C VAL A 119 -10.44 -13.35 6.20
N ILE A 120 -11.68 -13.79 6.41
CA ILE A 120 -12.60 -13.15 7.35
C ILE A 120 -12.32 -13.72 8.74
N PHE A 121 -12.02 -12.85 9.71
CA PHE A 121 -11.81 -13.27 11.09
C PHE A 121 -13.13 -13.76 11.70
N THR A 122 -13.16 -15.03 12.11
CA THR A 122 -14.36 -15.70 12.64
C THR A 122 -14.32 -15.78 14.16
N LYS A 123 -15.46 -16.15 14.77
CA LYS A 123 -15.51 -16.42 16.22
C LYS A 123 -14.62 -17.58 16.63
N GLU A 124 -14.50 -18.59 15.78
CA GLU A 124 -13.64 -19.75 16.02
C GLU A 124 -12.15 -19.35 15.98
N MET A 125 -11.75 -18.48 15.08
CA MET A 125 -10.40 -17.93 15.04
C MET A 125 -10.06 -17.13 16.31
N ARG A 126 -11.04 -16.48 16.90
CA ARG A 126 -10.86 -15.75 18.16
C ARG A 126 -10.37 -16.66 19.30
N GLU A 127 -10.84 -17.90 19.32
CA GLU A 127 -10.54 -18.88 20.38
C GLU A 127 -9.24 -19.66 20.11
N ASN A 128 -8.95 -19.91 18.82
CA ASN A 128 -7.90 -20.84 18.42
C ASN A 128 -6.66 -20.19 17.80
N TYR A 129 -6.71 -18.89 17.45
CA TYR A 129 -5.62 -18.21 16.79
C TYR A 129 -4.91 -17.21 17.72
N THR A 130 -3.59 -17.15 17.61
CA THR A 130 -2.80 -16.11 18.23
C THR A 130 -2.76 -14.87 17.32
N ILE A 131 -3.13 -13.72 17.88
CA ILE A 131 -3.06 -12.44 17.17
C ILE A 131 -1.73 -11.78 17.54
N LEU A 132 -0.81 -11.73 16.57
CA LEU A 132 0.44 -11.01 16.75
C LEU A 132 0.21 -9.52 16.52
N CYS A 133 0.50 -8.72 17.53
CA CYS A 133 0.37 -7.27 17.49
C CYS A 133 1.75 -6.61 17.63
N PRO A 134 2.26 -5.91 16.60
CA PRO A 134 3.59 -5.32 16.70
C PRO A 134 3.61 -4.19 17.71
N GLN A 135 4.69 -4.08 18.48
CA GLN A 135 4.89 -3.03 19.47
C GLN A 135 5.13 -1.68 18.77
N MET A 136 4.19 -0.76 18.88
CA MET A 136 4.32 0.59 18.32
C MET A 136 4.46 1.67 19.40
N SER A 137 3.96 1.40 20.61
CA SER A 137 4.03 2.31 21.75
C SER A 137 3.88 1.51 23.05
N PRO A 138 4.94 1.31 23.84
CA PRO A 138 4.89 0.48 25.04
C PRO A 138 3.73 0.83 25.97
N ILE A 139 3.57 2.10 26.28
CA ILE A 139 2.52 2.59 27.21
C ILE A 139 1.09 2.19 26.78
N HIS A 140 0.82 2.16 25.47
CA HIS A 140 -0.48 1.78 24.95
C HIS A 140 -0.65 0.25 24.91
N PHE A 141 0.39 -0.47 24.51
CA PHE A 141 0.32 -1.90 24.30
C PHE A 141 0.33 -2.69 25.62
N GLU A 142 0.95 -2.14 26.69
CA GLU A 142 0.82 -2.67 28.06
C GLU A 142 -0.63 -2.68 28.57
N LEU A 143 -1.48 -1.79 28.05
CA LEU A 143 -2.91 -1.75 28.37
C LEU A 143 -3.75 -2.55 27.37
N LEU A 144 -3.41 -2.50 26.09
CA LEU A 144 -4.18 -3.14 25.03
C LEU A 144 -4.12 -4.66 25.11
N GLU A 145 -2.93 -5.23 25.31
CA GLU A 145 -2.76 -6.69 25.38
C GLU A 145 -3.63 -7.32 26.48
N PRO A 146 -3.60 -6.87 27.76
CA PRO A 146 -4.48 -7.40 28.78
C PRO A 146 -5.97 -7.16 28.51
N ALA A 147 -6.33 -6.01 27.93
CA ALA A 147 -7.72 -5.68 27.63
C ALA A 147 -8.32 -6.60 26.55
N PHE A 148 -7.57 -6.88 25.49
CA PHE A 148 -7.98 -7.82 24.46
C PHE A 148 -8.06 -9.24 24.99
N ASN A 149 -7.07 -9.66 25.79
CA ASN A 149 -7.04 -10.99 26.37
C ASN A 149 -8.19 -11.20 27.38
N ALA A 150 -8.51 -10.18 28.20
CA ALA A 150 -9.69 -10.20 29.07
C ALA A 150 -11.02 -10.27 28.27
N SER A 151 -11.03 -9.79 27.03
CA SER A 151 -12.18 -9.89 26.14
C SER A 151 -12.24 -11.21 25.37
N GLY A 152 -11.37 -12.17 25.67
CA GLY A 152 -11.36 -13.53 25.08
C GLY A 152 -10.64 -13.64 23.75
N TYR A 153 -9.72 -12.73 23.44
CA TYR A 153 -8.77 -12.87 22.34
C TYR A 153 -7.45 -13.43 22.89
N ASN A 154 -6.65 -14.03 22.04
CA ASN A 154 -5.27 -14.40 22.35
C ASN A 154 -4.34 -13.43 21.60
N LEU A 155 -4.21 -12.22 22.14
CA LEU A 155 -3.34 -11.19 21.56
C LEU A 155 -1.99 -11.21 22.27
N VAL A 156 -0.93 -11.22 21.50
CA VAL A 156 0.46 -11.22 21.99
C VAL A 156 1.24 -10.10 21.31
N VAL A 157 1.94 -9.31 22.10
CA VAL A 157 2.93 -8.35 21.62
C VAL A 157 4.30 -9.03 21.60
N PRO A 158 4.89 -9.33 20.42
CA PRO A 158 6.14 -10.06 20.35
C PRO A 158 7.28 -9.28 21.00
N ASP A 159 8.02 -9.93 21.90
CA ASP A 159 9.24 -9.39 22.47
C ASP A 159 10.43 -9.71 21.54
N VAL A 160 10.72 -8.79 20.64
CA VAL A 160 11.83 -8.91 19.68
C VAL A 160 12.76 -7.70 19.86
N PRO A 161 14.08 -7.92 20.03
CA PRO A 161 15.04 -6.83 20.15
C PRO A 161 14.98 -5.87 18.96
N ALA A 162 15.06 -4.56 19.21
CA ALA A 162 14.94 -3.55 18.17
C ALA A 162 15.95 -3.74 17.02
N ARG A 163 17.17 -4.16 17.33
CA ARG A 163 18.20 -4.45 16.32
C ARG A 163 17.78 -5.60 15.41
N GLU A 164 17.24 -6.66 15.98
CA GLU A 164 16.74 -7.79 15.19
C GLU A 164 15.56 -7.37 14.30
N CYS A 165 14.65 -6.55 14.80
CA CYS A 165 13.57 -5.98 14.00
C CYS A 165 14.12 -5.23 12.78
N VAL A 166 15.15 -4.42 12.94
CA VAL A 166 15.78 -3.69 11.82
C VAL A 166 16.44 -4.65 10.84
N ASP A 167 17.26 -5.57 11.34
CA ASP A 167 18.01 -6.52 10.50
C ASP A 167 17.08 -7.45 9.70
N VAL A 168 15.96 -7.84 10.28
CA VAL A 168 14.93 -8.65 9.60
C VAL A 168 14.11 -7.76 8.66
N GLY A 169 13.67 -6.61 9.12
CA GLY A 169 12.84 -5.68 8.33
C GLY A 169 13.52 -5.27 7.02
N LEU A 170 14.80 -4.97 7.04
CA LEU A 170 15.59 -4.63 5.85
C LEU A 170 15.58 -5.70 4.76
N LYS A 171 15.26 -6.96 5.09
CA LYS A 171 15.18 -8.06 4.12
C LYS A 171 13.82 -8.16 3.44
N PHE A 172 12.76 -7.58 4.03
CA PHE A 172 11.38 -7.75 3.57
C PHE A 172 10.70 -6.44 3.18
N VAL A 173 11.20 -5.30 3.65
CA VAL A 173 10.62 -3.99 3.39
C VAL A 173 11.43 -3.29 2.30
N ASN A 174 10.72 -2.62 1.39
CA ASN A 174 11.37 -1.78 0.39
C ASN A 174 12.17 -0.65 1.08
N ASN A 175 13.35 -0.36 0.58
CA ASN A 175 14.23 0.71 1.09
C ASN A 175 13.58 2.11 1.09
N ASP A 176 12.50 2.28 0.34
CA ASP A 176 11.73 3.52 0.29
C ASP A 176 10.69 3.65 1.41
N ALA A 177 10.46 2.59 2.19
CA ALA A 177 9.54 2.62 3.32
C ALA A 177 10.15 3.35 4.52
N CYS A 178 9.28 3.99 5.33
CA CYS A 178 9.73 4.69 6.51
C CYS A 178 10.29 3.74 7.59
N TYR A 179 11.19 4.25 8.43
CA TYR A 179 11.83 3.46 9.48
C TYR A 179 10.86 2.77 10.44
N PRO A 180 9.75 3.41 10.90
CA PRO A 180 8.74 2.72 11.71
C PRO A 180 8.12 1.51 11.01
N SER A 181 7.80 1.60 9.73
CA SER A 181 7.27 0.46 8.95
C SER A 181 8.25 -0.70 8.90
N LEU A 182 9.55 -0.39 8.75
CA LEU A 182 10.61 -1.37 8.74
C LEU A 182 10.68 -2.13 10.07
N ILE A 183 10.58 -1.42 11.20
CA ILE A 183 10.59 -2.03 12.54
C ILE A 183 9.34 -2.91 12.73
N VAL A 184 8.15 -2.42 12.41
CA VAL A 184 6.89 -3.15 12.57
C VAL A 184 6.88 -4.45 11.76
N VAL A 185 7.24 -4.36 10.47
CA VAL A 185 7.32 -5.56 9.62
C VAL A 185 8.42 -6.50 10.10
N GLY A 186 9.57 -5.96 10.49
CA GLY A 186 10.67 -6.76 11.01
C GLY A 186 10.31 -7.52 12.27
N GLN A 187 9.59 -6.89 13.20
CA GLN A 187 9.10 -7.54 14.43
C GLN A 187 8.13 -8.69 14.12
N LEU A 188 7.14 -8.46 13.26
CA LEU A 188 6.21 -9.51 12.87
C LEU A 188 6.91 -10.67 12.15
N MET A 189 7.82 -10.36 11.22
CA MET A 189 8.56 -11.39 10.50
C MET A 189 9.52 -12.19 11.39
N ALA A 190 10.14 -11.55 12.37
CA ALA A 190 10.98 -12.24 13.36
C ALA A 190 10.13 -13.13 14.26
N ALA A 191 8.98 -12.64 14.72
CA ALA A 191 8.04 -13.41 15.53
C ALA A 191 7.56 -14.67 14.79
N VAL A 192 7.08 -14.54 13.56
CA VAL A 192 6.64 -15.69 12.73
C VAL A 192 7.79 -16.67 12.51
N LYS A 193 8.99 -16.19 12.18
CA LYS A 193 10.16 -17.07 11.96
C LYS A 193 10.66 -17.77 13.22
N SER A 194 10.34 -17.26 14.39
CA SER A 194 10.77 -17.87 15.65
C SER A 194 10.08 -19.21 15.92
N GLY A 195 8.94 -19.49 15.27
CA GLY A 195 8.10 -20.67 15.53
C GLY A 195 7.51 -20.73 16.95
N LYS A 196 7.47 -19.59 17.67
CA LYS A 196 6.92 -19.51 19.02
C LYS A 196 5.41 -19.30 19.06
N TYR A 197 4.84 -18.90 17.95
CA TYR A 197 3.46 -18.42 17.84
C TYR A 197 2.69 -19.19 16.76
N ASP A 198 2.67 -20.50 16.88
CA ASP A 198 1.89 -21.39 15.98
C ASP A 198 0.41 -21.47 16.39
#